data_b523eb6e8a99005de1f7169b4c07ad14
#
_entry.id   b523eb6e8a99005de1f7169b4c07ad14
#
_cell.length_a   1.000
_cell.length_b   1.000
_cell.length_c   1.000
_cell.angle_alpha   90.00
_cell.angle_beta   90.00
_cell.angle_gamma   90.00
#
_symmetry.space_group_name_H-M   'P 1'
#
loop_
_entity.id
_entity.type
_entity.pdbx_description
1 polymer ?
#
loop_
_entity_poly.entity_id
_entity_poly.type
_entity_poly.pdbx_seq_one_letter_code
_entity_poly.pdbx_strand_id
1 'polypeptide(L)'
;MVHFVGAGPGAPDLITRRGAALLQTADCIIYAGSLVNPALLGLAKAGCAIYNSAEMTLEQVLAVMRQMEAEHKTTVRLHTGDPCLYGAIREQMDALDADGIAYDDTPGVSSFCGAAAALNAEYTLPAVSQTVIITRMEGRTPVPEKEKLASLASHGATMVIFLSIGLIDKVQEALLQGAYTASTPAAVVYKATWPEQKTVRCTVGTLAQSTKQAGITKTALIVVGDFLGRCYARSKLYDPAFTTEYREGTKP
;
A
#
# COMPACT_ATOMS: atom_id res chain seq x y z
N MET A 1 -8.25 10.33 23.11
CA MET A 1 -7.28 9.36 22.54
C MET A 1 -7.46 9.28 21.03
N VAL A 2 -6.35 9.17 20.26
CA VAL A 2 -6.35 9.08 18.80
C VAL A 2 -5.93 7.68 18.37
N HIS A 3 -6.71 7.04 17.47
CA HIS A 3 -6.38 5.76 16.86
C HIS A 3 -6.05 5.97 15.37
N PHE A 4 -4.79 5.74 14.96
CA PHE A 4 -4.45 5.62 13.55
C PHE A 4 -4.91 4.24 13.07
N VAL A 5 -5.66 4.18 11.99
CA VAL A 5 -6.28 2.93 11.52
C VAL A 5 -6.10 2.76 10.02
N GLY A 6 -5.62 1.58 9.63
CA GLY A 6 -5.56 1.18 8.23
C GLY A 6 -6.93 0.74 7.71
N ALA A 7 -7.40 1.40 6.66
CA ALA A 7 -8.69 1.13 6.02
C ALA A 7 -8.68 -0.11 5.10
N GLY A 8 -7.50 -0.71 4.88
CA GLY A 8 -7.36 -1.76 3.88
C GLY A 8 -7.20 -1.21 2.45
N PRO A 9 -7.07 -2.11 1.46
CA PRO A 9 -6.72 -1.75 0.09
C PRO A 9 -7.89 -1.19 -0.74
N GLY A 10 -9.14 -1.34 -0.26
CA GLY A 10 -10.31 -0.83 -0.98
C GLY A 10 -11.62 -1.53 -0.65
N ALA A 11 -11.68 -2.86 -0.69
CA ALA A 11 -12.89 -3.60 -0.29
C ALA A 11 -13.15 -3.41 1.21
N PRO A 12 -14.38 -3.04 1.62
CA PRO A 12 -14.68 -2.75 3.03
C PRO A 12 -14.48 -3.93 3.98
N ASP A 13 -14.63 -5.14 3.51
CA ASP A 13 -14.43 -6.38 4.28
C ASP A 13 -12.95 -6.74 4.50
N LEU A 14 -12.03 -6.02 3.85
CA LEU A 14 -10.60 -6.15 4.08
C LEU A 14 -10.05 -5.21 5.15
N ILE A 15 -10.89 -4.44 5.81
CA ILE A 15 -10.51 -3.77 7.06
C ILE A 15 -10.28 -4.82 8.16
N THR A 16 -9.31 -4.57 9.03
CA THR A 16 -9.12 -5.48 10.17
C THR A 16 -10.30 -5.42 11.12
N ARG A 17 -10.58 -6.51 11.83
CA ARG A 17 -11.65 -6.56 12.84
C ARG A 17 -11.50 -5.47 13.90
N ARG A 18 -10.24 -5.17 14.32
CA ARG A 18 -9.94 -4.10 15.25
C ARG A 18 -10.28 -2.74 14.65
N GLY A 19 -9.83 -2.48 13.42
CA GLY A 19 -10.14 -1.23 12.71
C GLY A 19 -11.66 -0.99 12.59
N ALA A 20 -12.42 -2.01 12.22
CA ALA A 20 -13.88 -1.93 12.14
C ALA A 20 -14.51 -1.62 13.50
N ALA A 21 -14.07 -2.28 14.57
CA ALA A 21 -14.57 -2.01 15.93
C ALA A 21 -14.27 -0.58 16.40
N LEU A 22 -13.08 -0.05 16.05
CA LEU A 22 -12.74 1.33 16.37
C LEU A 22 -13.61 2.33 15.60
N LEU A 23 -13.91 2.09 14.32
CA LEU A 23 -14.84 2.93 13.56
C LEU A 23 -16.25 2.94 14.17
N GLN A 24 -16.73 1.78 14.64
CA GLN A 24 -18.08 1.65 15.24
C GLN A 24 -18.22 2.39 16.56
N THR A 25 -17.13 2.62 17.27
CA THR A 25 -17.15 3.28 18.60
C THR A 25 -16.66 4.72 18.56
N ALA A 26 -16.03 5.16 17.45
CA ALA A 26 -15.45 6.49 17.31
C ALA A 26 -16.49 7.62 17.50
N ASP A 27 -16.07 8.68 18.18
CA ASP A 27 -16.81 9.94 18.25
C ASP A 27 -16.50 10.85 17.07
N CYS A 28 -15.29 10.68 16.51
CA CYS A 28 -14.79 11.43 15.36
C CYS A 28 -13.99 10.51 14.44
N ILE A 29 -14.21 10.64 13.13
CA ILE A 29 -13.43 9.98 12.10
C ILE A 29 -12.86 11.04 11.17
N ILE A 30 -11.53 11.06 11.01
CA ILE A 30 -10.82 11.88 10.03
C ILE A 30 -10.23 10.94 8.98
N TYR A 31 -10.80 10.90 7.78
CA TYR A 31 -10.38 9.94 6.75
C TYR A 31 -9.56 10.58 5.61
N ALA A 32 -8.71 9.79 4.96
CA ALA A 32 -7.75 10.24 3.94
C ALA A 32 -8.38 10.36 2.54
N GLY A 33 -9.48 11.08 2.43
CA GLY A 33 -10.09 11.47 1.16
C GLY A 33 -10.48 10.30 0.25
N SER A 34 -10.33 10.50 -1.05
CA SER A 34 -10.77 9.56 -2.10
C SER A 34 -10.00 8.23 -2.16
N LEU A 35 -8.98 8.07 -1.33
CA LEU A 35 -8.22 6.82 -1.23
C LEU A 35 -8.83 5.84 -0.22
N VAL A 36 -9.75 6.29 0.63
CA VAL A 36 -10.50 5.44 1.56
C VAL A 36 -11.88 5.15 0.96
N ASN A 37 -12.32 3.90 1.00
CA ASN A 37 -13.64 3.54 0.49
C ASN A 37 -14.74 4.16 1.38
N PRO A 38 -15.62 5.01 0.83
CA PRO A 38 -16.67 5.66 1.62
C PRO A 38 -17.62 4.69 2.33
N ALA A 39 -17.77 3.47 1.85
CA ALA A 39 -18.61 2.46 2.49
C ALA A 39 -18.16 2.14 3.92
N LEU A 40 -16.87 2.33 4.25
CA LEU A 40 -16.36 2.18 5.62
C LEU A 40 -16.92 3.22 6.59
N LEU A 41 -17.27 4.41 6.09
CA LEU A 41 -17.87 5.46 6.94
C LEU A 41 -19.27 5.06 7.40
N GLY A 42 -19.91 4.12 6.72
CA GLY A 42 -21.18 3.53 7.14
C GLY A 42 -21.09 2.67 8.41
N LEU A 43 -19.87 2.33 8.88
CA LEU A 43 -19.65 1.66 10.15
C LEU A 43 -19.74 2.63 11.35
N ALA A 44 -19.66 3.94 11.11
CA ALA A 44 -19.65 4.93 12.16
C ALA A 44 -20.99 4.92 12.95
N LYS A 45 -20.89 5.09 14.26
CA LYS A 45 -22.09 5.24 15.09
C LYS A 45 -22.87 6.52 14.78
N ALA A 46 -24.14 6.57 15.12
CA ALA A 46 -24.94 7.79 15.03
C ALA A 46 -24.29 8.94 15.81
N GLY A 47 -24.24 10.14 15.20
CA GLY A 47 -23.63 11.31 15.81
C GLY A 47 -22.09 11.38 15.74
N CYS A 48 -21.41 10.42 15.11
CA CYS A 48 -19.98 10.51 14.84
C CYS A 48 -19.68 11.69 13.91
N ALA A 49 -18.73 12.55 14.30
CA ALA A 49 -18.24 13.62 13.43
C ALA A 49 -17.32 13.04 12.35
N ILE A 50 -17.50 13.42 11.08
CA ILE A 50 -16.70 12.88 9.97
C ILE A 50 -16.05 14.03 9.21
N TYR A 51 -14.72 13.97 9.08
CA TYR A 51 -13.90 14.96 8.37
C TYR A 51 -13.11 14.32 7.23
N ASN A 52 -13.07 15.02 6.10
CA ASN A 52 -12.26 14.65 4.95
C ASN A 52 -10.92 15.39 4.98
N SER A 53 -9.83 14.73 5.32
CA SER A 53 -8.53 15.39 5.42
C SER A 53 -7.90 15.78 4.08
N ALA A 54 -8.46 15.37 2.95
CA ALA A 54 -8.03 15.88 1.65
C ALA A 54 -8.33 17.39 1.47
N GLU A 55 -9.20 17.94 2.29
CA GLU A 55 -9.63 19.35 2.30
C GLU A 55 -9.05 20.13 3.50
N MET A 56 -8.13 19.50 4.26
CA MET A 56 -7.59 20.05 5.50
C MET A 56 -6.07 20.17 5.44
N THR A 57 -5.53 21.16 6.16
CA THR A 57 -4.10 21.23 6.47
C THR A 57 -3.78 20.34 7.69
N LEU A 58 -2.48 20.10 7.94
CA LEU A 58 -2.03 19.38 9.14
C LEU A 58 -2.56 20.02 10.42
N GLU A 59 -2.45 21.36 10.51
CA GLU A 59 -2.88 22.14 11.67
C GLU A 59 -4.38 21.99 11.92
N GLN A 60 -5.20 21.96 10.86
CA GLN A 60 -6.65 21.74 10.97
C GLN A 60 -6.97 20.32 11.43
N VAL A 61 -6.25 19.30 10.94
CA VAL A 61 -6.39 17.91 11.42
C VAL A 61 -6.06 17.82 12.90
N LEU A 62 -4.92 18.41 13.32
CA LEU A 62 -4.47 18.43 14.71
C LEU A 62 -5.44 19.22 15.61
N ALA A 63 -6.00 20.33 15.11
CA ALA A 63 -6.99 21.10 15.86
C ALA A 63 -8.24 20.28 16.17
N VAL A 64 -8.73 19.47 15.22
CA VAL A 64 -9.86 18.56 15.48
C VAL A 64 -9.49 17.50 16.50
N MET A 65 -8.29 16.88 16.42
CA MET A 65 -7.83 15.89 17.38
C MET A 65 -7.76 16.46 18.80
N ARG A 66 -7.18 17.68 18.95
CA ARG A 66 -7.09 18.40 20.23
C ARG A 66 -8.45 18.72 20.82
N GLN A 67 -9.38 19.19 19.99
CA GLN A 67 -10.75 19.47 20.41
C GLN A 67 -11.44 18.20 20.93
N MET A 68 -11.35 17.10 20.20
CA MET A 68 -11.94 15.82 20.60
C MET A 68 -11.35 15.32 21.93
N GLU A 69 -10.03 15.44 22.09
CA GLU A 69 -9.35 15.05 23.34
C GLU A 69 -9.83 15.90 24.52
N ALA A 70 -9.94 17.22 24.35
CA ALA A 70 -10.45 18.13 25.38
C ALA A 70 -11.91 17.81 25.81
N GLU A 71 -12.68 17.23 24.89
CA GLU A 71 -14.05 16.75 25.12
C GLU A 71 -14.10 15.28 25.61
N HIS A 72 -12.96 14.66 25.90
CA HIS A 72 -12.82 13.24 26.28
C HIS A 72 -13.43 12.28 25.25
N LYS A 73 -13.37 12.63 23.99
CA LYS A 73 -13.87 11.88 22.85
C LYS A 73 -12.76 11.09 22.13
N THR A 74 -13.14 10.00 21.49
CA THR A 74 -12.23 9.14 20.73
C THR A 74 -12.20 9.54 19.27
N THR A 75 -11.00 9.75 18.72
CA THR A 75 -10.78 10.06 17.31
C THR A 75 -10.16 8.86 16.58
N VAL A 76 -10.72 8.49 15.44
CA VAL A 76 -10.09 7.58 14.47
C VAL A 76 -9.52 8.38 13.32
N ARG A 77 -8.21 8.24 13.08
CA ARG A 77 -7.52 8.75 11.90
C ARG A 77 -7.40 7.62 10.88
N LEU A 78 -8.30 7.60 9.89
CA LEU A 78 -8.46 6.50 8.94
C LEU A 78 -7.62 6.74 7.67
N HIS A 79 -6.64 5.86 7.43
CA HIS A 79 -5.72 5.91 6.30
C HIS A 79 -6.00 4.79 5.30
N THR A 80 -5.74 5.03 4.02
CA THR A 80 -5.80 3.96 3.00
C THR A 80 -4.72 2.91 3.25
N GLY A 81 -5.02 1.66 2.96
CA GLY A 81 -4.08 0.56 3.12
C GLY A 81 -3.63 0.39 4.57
N ASP A 82 -2.36 0.63 4.79
CA ASP A 82 -1.70 0.63 6.10
C ASP A 82 -1.05 2.01 6.34
N PRO A 83 -1.23 2.64 7.52
CA PRO A 83 -0.67 3.95 7.82
C PRO A 83 0.86 4.02 7.74
N CYS A 84 1.56 2.92 7.97
CA CYS A 84 3.03 2.88 7.98
C CYS A 84 3.67 3.11 6.60
N LEU A 85 2.92 2.99 5.51
CA LEU A 85 3.41 3.21 4.14
C LEU A 85 2.81 4.48 3.52
N TYR A 86 3.61 5.53 3.45
CA TYR A 86 3.22 6.83 2.85
C TYR A 86 2.02 7.49 3.51
N GLY A 87 1.73 7.16 4.77
CA GLY A 87 0.58 7.66 5.52
C GLY A 87 0.74 9.09 6.05
N ALA A 88 1.95 9.66 6.05
CA ALA A 88 2.26 10.96 6.66
C ALA A 88 1.74 11.07 8.11
N ILE A 89 1.91 9.99 8.89
CA ILE A 89 1.44 9.93 10.27
C ILE A 89 2.48 10.41 11.28
N ARG A 90 3.78 10.36 10.93
CA ARG A 90 4.85 10.67 11.87
C ARG A 90 4.74 12.10 12.41
N GLU A 91 4.53 13.07 11.54
CA GLU A 91 4.36 14.48 11.93
C GLU A 91 3.12 14.71 12.80
N GLN A 92 2.07 13.91 12.61
CA GLN A 92 0.87 13.94 13.47
C GLN A 92 1.19 13.35 14.86
N MET A 93 1.89 12.20 14.90
CA MET A 93 2.32 11.58 16.16
C MET A 93 3.24 12.50 16.98
N ASP A 94 4.24 13.12 16.32
CA ASP A 94 5.15 14.07 16.98
C ASP A 94 4.40 15.26 17.62
N ALA A 95 3.36 15.76 16.95
CA ALA A 95 2.52 16.82 17.50
C ALA A 95 1.66 16.34 18.68
N LEU A 96 1.10 15.12 18.60
CA LEU A 96 0.34 14.52 19.69
C LEU A 96 1.23 14.24 20.91
N ASP A 97 2.47 13.78 20.71
CA ASP A 97 3.46 13.60 21.77
C ASP A 97 3.74 14.93 22.49
N ALA A 98 3.93 16.02 21.71
CA ALA A 98 4.16 17.35 22.28
C ALA A 98 2.96 17.87 23.08
N ASP A 99 1.76 17.48 22.70
CA ASP A 99 0.51 17.86 23.39
C ASP A 99 0.17 16.90 24.56
N GLY A 100 0.90 15.80 24.75
CA GLY A 100 0.61 14.77 25.76
C GLY A 100 -0.67 13.97 25.45
N ILE A 101 -1.08 13.91 24.19
CA ILE A 101 -2.27 13.17 23.72
C ILE A 101 -1.90 11.73 23.39
N ALA A 102 -2.53 10.77 24.04
CA ALA A 102 -2.31 9.36 23.81
C ALA A 102 -2.84 8.92 22.42
N TYR A 103 -2.06 8.08 21.76
CA TYR A 103 -2.45 7.49 20.49
C TYR A 103 -1.95 6.03 20.37
N ASP A 104 -2.52 5.29 19.43
CA ASP A 104 -2.04 3.98 18.98
C ASP A 104 -2.19 3.84 17.46
N ASP A 105 -1.61 2.76 16.92
CA ASP A 105 -1.71 2.40 15.51
C ASP A 105 -2.31 0.99 15.36
N THR A 106 -3.31 0.88 14.49
CA THR A 106 -3.94 -0.39 14.10
C THR A 106 -3.59 -0.67 12.64
N PRO A 107 -2.75 -1.70 12.38
CA PRO A 107 -2.34 -2.05 11.03
C PRO A 107 -3.51 -2.34 10.11
N GLY A 108 -3.33 -2.05 8.82
CA GLY A 108 -4.26 -2.38 7.76
C GLY A 108 -3.63 -3.30 6.71
N VAL A 109 -4.46 -3.86 5.84
CA VAL A 109 -3.97 -4.57 4.66
C VAL A 109 -3.52 -3.54 3.64
N SER A 110 -2.22 -3.44 3.40
CA SER A 110 -1.67 -2.48 2.44
C SER A 110 -2.11 -2.79 1.01
N SER A 111 -2.21 -1.75 0.18
CA SER A 111 -2.60 -1.87 -1.23
C SER A 111 -1.65 -2.74 -2.06
N PHE A 112 -0.38 -2.92 -1.66
CA PHE A 112 0.50 -3.85 -2.37
C PHE A 112 0.09 -5.31 -2.15
N CYS A 113 -0.44 -5.67 -0.99
CA CYS A 113 -1.03 -6.98 -0.74
C CYS A 113 -2.29 -7.17 -1.62
N GLY A 114 -3.13 -6.12 -1.71
CA GLY A 114 -4.29 -6.11 -2.60
C GLY A 114 -3.91 -6.26 -4.08
N ALA A 115 -2.80 -5.66 -4.51
CA ALA A 115 -2.29 -5.81 -5.87
C ALA A 115 -1.81 -7.24 -6.16
N ALA A 116 -1.11 -7.88 -5.21
CA ALA A 116 -0.71 -9.28 -5.34
C ALA A 116 -1.93 -10.21 -5.47
N ALA A 117 -2.94 -10.00 -4.61
CA ALA A 117 -4.20 -10.75 -4.66
C ALA A 117 -4.92 -10.58 -6.00
N ALA A 118 -5.03 -9.34 -6.51
CA ALA A 118 -5.63 -9.04 -7.81
C ALA A 118 -4.90 -9.71 -9.00
N LEU A 119 -3.61 -10.01 -8.83
CA LEU A 119 -2.78 -10.67 -9.84
C LEU A 119 -2.68 -12.18 -9.62
N ASN A 120 -3.19 -12.72 -8.51
CA ASN A 120 -2.95 -14.09 -8.04
C ASN A 120 -1.44 -14.42 -8.06
N ALA A 121 -0.64 -13.54 -7.47
CA ALA A 121 0.82 -13.60 -7.50
C ALA A 121 1.41 -13.58 -6.09
N GLU A 122 2.54 -14.26 -5.94
CA GLU A 122 3.41 -14.19 -4.78
C GLU A 122 4.67 -13.41 -5.17
N TYR A 123 5.01 -12.38 -4.40
CA TYR A 123 6.15 -11.51 -4.69
C TYR A 123 7.52 -12.19 -4.51
N THR A 124 7.58 -13.19 -3.66
CA THR A 124 8.83 -13.85 -3.24
C THR A 124 8.84 -15.31 -3.71
N LEU A 125 9.42 -15.54 -4.88
CA LEU A 125 9.51 -16.89 -5.46
C LEU A 125 10.94 -17.43 -5.39
N PRO A 126 11.15 -18.71 -5.01
CA PRO A 126 12.46 -19.35 -5.02
C PRO A 126 13.12 -19.29 -6.40
N ALA A 127 14.40 -18.97 -6.41
CA ALA A 127 15.24 -18.78 -7.61
C ALA A 127 14.80 -17.64 -8.56
N VAL A 128 13.84 -16.81 -8.15
CA VAL A 128 13.39 -15.63 -8.91
C VAL A 128 13.73 -14.35 -8.15
N SER A 129 13.06 -14.13 -7.03
CA SER A 129 13.33 -13.00 -6.14
C SER A 129 12.87 -13.33 -4.73
N GLN A 130 13.71 -13.05 -3.73
CA GLN A 130 13.38 -13.16 -2.30
C GLN A 130 13.29 -11.78 -1.64
N THR A 131 13.41 -10.72 -2.44
CA THR A 131 13.39 -9.32 -2.00
C THR A 131 12.26 -8.58 -2.68
N VAL A 132 11.53 -7.79 -1.90
CA VAL A 132 10.50 -6.87 -2.40
C VAL A 132 10.92 -5.45 -2.08
N ILE A 133 11.15 -4.65 -3.10
CA ILE A 133 11.45 -3.22 -2.97
C ILE A 133 10.15 -2.46 -3.11
N ILE A 134 9.69 -1.86 -2.02
CA ILE A 134 8.55 -0.96 -1.99
C ILE A 134 9.09 0.46 -2.07
N THR A 135 8.73 1.19 -3.12
CA THR A 135 9.26 2.53 -3.38
C THR A 135 8.26 3.41 -4.12
N ARG A 136 8.67 4.63 -4.39
CA ARG A 136 8.00 5.57 -5.29
C ARG A 136 9.02 6.29 -6.17
N MET A 137 8.57 6.79 -7.30
CA MET A 137 9.39 7.72 -8.07
C MET A 137 9.37 9.11 -7.47
N GLU A 138 10.45 9.84 -7.56
CA GLU A 138 10.45 11.27 -7.27
C GLU A 138 9.49 12.03 -8.18
N GLY A 139 8.77 12.98 -7.61
CA GLY A 139 7.81 13.80 -8.33
C GLY A 139 7.84 15.23 -7.80
N ARG A 140 6.71 15.69 -7.26
CA ARG A 140 6.64 17.00 -6.58
C ARG A 140 7.48 17.05 -5.30
N THR A 141 7.68 15.88 -4.68
CA THR A 141 8.55 15.72 -3.50
C THR A 141 9.75 14.86 -3.88
N PRO A 142 10.97 15.21 -3.43
CA PRO A 142 12.18 14.47 -3.74
C PRO A 142 12.20 13.10 -3.07
N VAL A 143 13.12 12.24 -3.51
CA VAL A 143 13.59 11.05 -2.80
C VAL A 143 15.10 11.20 -2.57
N PRO A 144 15.67 10.53 -1.56
CA PRO A 144 17.12 10.50 -1.38
C PRO A 144 17.84 10.02 -2.64
N GLU A 145 19.01 10.56 -2.95
CA GLU A 145 19.75 10.26 -4.20
C GLU A 145 19.95 8.75 -4.41
N LYS A 146 20.32 8.03 -3.35
CA LYS A 146 20.53 6.56 -3.38
C LYS A 146 19.23 5.75 -3.52
N GLU A 147 18.08 6.38 -3.37
CA GLU A 147 16.74 5.77 -3.47
C GLU A 147 16.03 6.15 -4.78
N LYS A 148 16.75 6.79 -5.72
CA LYS A 148 16.23 7.01 -7.07
C LYS A 148 15.82 5.70 -7.71
N LEU A 149 14.71 5.72 -8.45
CA LEU A 149 14.12 4.51 -9.01
C LEU A 149 15.11 3.71 -9.86
N ALA A 150 15.95 4.37 -10.68
CA ALA A 150 16.97 3.70 -11.48
C ALA A 150 18.03 2.98 -10.62
N SER A 151 18.43 3.59 -9.49
CA SER A 151 19.35 2.98 -8.52
C SER A 151 18.75 1.72 -7.90
N LEU A 152 17.50 1.80 -7.43
CA LEU A 152 16.79 0.64 -6.84
C LEU A 152 16.52 -0.44 -7.89
N ALA A 153 16.24 -0.06 -9.13
CA ALA A 153 16.01 -0.97 -10.24
C ALA A 153 17.27 -1.79 -10.62
N SER A 154 18.48 -1.34 -10.26
CA SER A 154 19.72 -2.08 -10.51
C SER A 154 19.80 -3.42 -9.76
N HIS A 155 19.00 -3.60 -8.71
CA HIS A 155 18.94 -4.86 -7.96
C HIS A 155 18.19 -5.97 -8.70
N GLY A 156 17.36 -5.68 -9.70
CA GLY A 156 16.56 -6.69 -10.43
C GLY A 156 15.57 -7.47 -9.54
N ALA A 157 15.27 -6.97 -8.35
CA ALA A 157 14.37 -7.60 -7.39
C ALA A 157 12.88 -7.41 -7.79
N THR A 158 11.96 -8.05 -7.09
CA THR A 158 10.55 -7.67 -7.19
C THR A 158 10.35 -6.23 -6.74
N MET A 159 9.71 -5.39 -7.55
CA MET A 159 9.42 -4.00 -7.18
C MET A 159 7.93 -3.71 -7.15
N VAL A 160 7.50 -2.94 -6.14
CA VAL A 160 6.17 -2.35 -6.02
C VAL A 160 6.31 -0.84 -5.92
N ILE A 161 5.80 -0.12 -6.93
CA ILE A 161 6.01 1.31 -7.08
C ILE A 161 4.69 2.03 -6.81
N PHE A 162 4.68 2.80 -5.71
CA PHE A 162 3.55 3.60 -5.24
C PHE A 162 3.57 5.01 -5.87
N LEU A 163 2.43 5.69 -5.86
CA LEU A 163 2.30 7.14 -6.12
C LEU A 163 2.93 7.65 -7.43
N SER A 164 3.21 6.76 -8.38
CA SER A 164 4.04 7.06 -9.55
C SER A 164 3.34 6.90 -10.90
N ILE A 165 2.07 6.50 -10.90
CA ILE A 165 1.33 6.23 -12.14
C ILE A 165 1.23 7.45 -13.06
N GLY A 166 1.15 8.66 -12.51
CA GLY A 166 1.17 9.91 -13.28
C GLY A 166 2.51 10.24 -13.95
N LEU A 167 3.57 9.48 -13.62
CA LEU A 167 4.93 9.62 -14.14
C LEU A 167 5.35 8.37 -14.93
N ILE A 168 4.41 7.63 -15.50
CA ILE A 168 4.62 6.29 -16.04
C ILE A 168 5.72 6.20 -17.10
N ASP A 169 5.89 7.23 -17.95
CA ASP A 169 6.95 7.28 -18.94
C ASP A 169 8.33 7.31 -18.26
N LYS A 170 8.50 8.19 -17.27
CA LYS A 170 9.75 8.30 -16.49
C LYS A 170 10.01 7.03 -15.66
N VAL A 171 8.95 6.40 -15.15
CA VAL A 171 9.07 5.10 -14.44
C VAL A 171 9.62 4.05 -15.39
N GLN A 172 9.08 3.93 -16.59
CA GLN A 172 9.56 2.98 -17.59
C GLN A 172 11.04 3.23 -17.94
N GLU A 173 11.43 4.48 -18.20
CA GLU A 173 12.81 4.86 -18.48
C GLU A 173 13.76 4.48 -17.33
N ALA A 174 13.39 4.80 -16.09
CA ALA A 174 14.21 4.51 -14.92
C ALA A 174 14.36 2.99 -14.68
N LEU A 175 13.34 2.20 -14.94
CA LEU A 175 13.41 0.74 -14.86
C LEU A 175 14.38 0.16 -15.90
N LEU A 176 14.35 0.67 -17.14
CA LEU A 176 15.23 0.26 -18.23
C LEU A 176 16.69 0.70 -18.03
N GLN A 177 16.95 1.72 -17.21
CA GLN A 177 18.29 2.11 -16.79
C GLN A 177 18.88 1.18 -15.73
N GLY A 178 18.06 0.38 -15.05
CA GLY A 178 18.46 -0.60 -14.06
C GLY A 178 18.73 -1.99 -14.66
N ALA A 179 18.41 -3.03 -13.93
CA ALA A 179 18.61 -4.42 -14.34
C ALA A 179 17.44 -5.00 -15.15
N TYR A 180 16.34 -4.28 -15.30
CA TYR A 180 15.19 -4.77 -16.05
C TYR A 180 15.36 -4.54 -17.55
N THR A 181 14.86 -5.50 -18.34
CA THR A 181 14.83 -5.42 -19.80
C THR A 181 13.45 -5.02 -20.31
N ALA A 182 13.35 -4.68 -21.59
CA ALA A 182 12.06 -4.40 -22.21
C ALA A 182 11.08 -5.58 -22.13
N SER A 183 11.58 -6.83 -22.01
CA SER A 183 10.78 -8.05 -21.88
C SER A 183 10.45 -8.43 -20.45
N THR A 184 11.04 -7.78 -19.44
CA THR A 184 10.74 -8.05 -18.03
C THR A 184 9.25 -7.86 -17.75
N PRO A 185 8.56 -8.84 -17.12
CA PRO A 185 7.15 -8.73 -16.81
C PRO A 185 6.83 -7.56 -15.88
N ALA A 186 5.73 -6.89 -16.16
CA ALA A 186 5.19 -5.82 -15.34
C ALA A 186 3.66 -5.87 -15.30
N ALA A 187 3.06 -5.26 -14.30
CA ALA A 187 1.62 -5.06 -14.27
C ALA A 187 1.25 -3.74 -13.59
N VAL A 188 0.11 -3.19 -13.97
CA VAL A 188 -0.52 -2.06 -13.31
C VAL A 188 -1.84 -2.53 -12.70
N VAL A 189 -2.03 -2.28 -11.41
CA VAL A 189 -3.26 -2.62 -10.70
C VAL A 189 -3.93 -1.32 -10.25
N TYR A 190 -5.01 -0.97 -10.92
CA TYR A 190 -5.85 0.17 -10.60
C TYR A 190 -6.89 -0.23 -9.57
N LYS A 191 -7.03 0.56 -8.51
CA LYS A 191 -8.03 0.37 -7.46
C LYS A 191 -8.12 -1.10 -7.02
N ALA A 192 -7.00 -1.68 -6.57
CA ALA A 192 -6.96 -3.06 -6.08
C ALA A 192 -8.07 -3.31 -5.05
N THR A 193 -8.83 -4.39 -5.23
CA THR A 193 -9.96 -4.84 -4.40
C THR A 193 -11.24 -3.97 -4.44
N TRP A 194 -11.23 -2.83 -5.13
CA TRP A 194 -12.43 -2.04 -5.35
C TRP A 194 -13.32 -2.67 -6.44
N PRO A 195 -14.63 -2.33 -6.50
CA PRO A 195 -15.51 -2.80 -7.59
C PRO A 195 -15.00 -2.45 -8.98
N GLU A 196 -14.32 -1.29 -9.13
CA GLU A 196 -13.76 -0.83 -10.41
C GLU A 196 -12.34 -1.30 -10.66
N GLN A 197 -11.85 -2.30 -9.93
CA GLN A 197 -10.52 -2.86 -10.11
C GLN A 197 -10.23 -3.19 -11.58
N LYS A 198 -9.03 -2.78 -12.04
CA LYS A 198 -8.50 -3.20 -13.34
C LYS A 198 -7.07 -3.67 -13.17
N THR A 199 -6.71 -4.74 -13.87
CA THR A 199 -5.34 -5.23 -13.97
C THR A 199 -4.87 -5.16 -15.41
N VAL A 200 -3.70 -4.56 -15.64
CA VAL A 200 -3.05 -4.48 -16.94
C VAL A 200 -1.73 -5.22 -16.85
N ARG A 201 -1.66 -6.43 -17.40
CA ARG A 201 -0.40 -7.17 -17.53
C ARG A 201 0.33 -6.72 -18.80
N CYS A 202 1.60 -6.43 -18.70
CA CYS A 202 2.46 -5.91 -19.77
C CYS A 202 3.90 -6.33 -19.53
N THR A 203 4.82 -5.73 -20.26
CA THR A 203 6.26 -5.76 -19.96
C THR A 203 6.76 -4.36 -19.66
N VAL A 204 7.97 -4.24 -19.13
CA VAL A 204 8.58 -2.93 -18.85
C VAL A 204 8.63 -2.09 -20.14
N GLY A 205 8.96 -2.70 -21.29
CA GLY A 205 9.01 -1.99 -22.57
C GLY A 205 7.65 -1.47 -23.07
N THR A 206 6.52 -2.02 -22.62
CA THR A 206 5.18 -1.60 -23.03
C THR A 206 4.39 -0.93 -21.89
N LEU A 207 5.00 -0.76 -20.71
CA LEU A 207 4.35 -0.32 -19.48
C LEU A 207 3.60 1.01 -19.66
N ALA A 208 4.27 2.03 -20.19
CA ALA A 208 3.68 3.35 -20.39
C ALA A 208 2.53 3.32 -21.40
N GLN A 209 2.74 2.65 -22.55
CA GLN A 209 1.73 2.54 -23.58
C GLN A 209 0.49 1.81 -23.06
N SER A 210 0.66 0.64 -22.44
CA SER A 210 -0.45 -0.18 -21.94
C SER A 210 -1.24 0.55 -20.85
N THR A 211 -0.56 1.29 -19.96
CA THR A 211 -1.21 2.11 -18.93
C THR A 211 -2.06 3.22 -19.51
N LYS A 212 -1.53 3.94 -20.51
CA LYS A 212 -2.26 5.03 -21.19
C LYS A 212 -3.46 4.51 -21.96
N GLN A 213 -3.32 3.38 -22.68
CA GLN A 213 -4.42 2.73 -23.40
C GLN A 213 -5.56 2.27 -22.46
N ALA A 214 -5.22 1.85 -21.24
CA ALA A 214 -6.19 1.49 -20.22
C ALA A 214 -6.86 2.70 -19.54
N GLY A 215 -6.42 3.92 -19.82
CA GLY A 215 -6.94 5.16 -19.23
C GLY A 215 -6.61 5.33 -17.74
N ILE A 216 -5.53 4.69 -17.26
CA ILE A 216 -5.17 4.72 -15.85
C ILE A 216 -4.20 5.87 -15.59
N THR A 217 -4.63 6.86 -14.79
CA THR A 217 -3.86 8.07 -14.49
C THR A 217 -3.61 8.33 -13.00
N LYS A 218 -4.33 7.64 -12.12
CA LYS A 218 -4.26 7.78 -10.65
C LYS A 218 -4.67 6.49 -9.96
N THR A 219 -4.44 6.39 -8.66
CA THR A 219 -4.94 5.32 -7.76
C THR A 219 -4.56 3.91 -8.27
N ALA A 220 -3.31 3.76 -8.70
CA ALA A 220 -2.80 2.48 -9.18
C ALA A 220 -1.40 2.20 -8.66
N LEU A 221 -1.10 0.92 -8.50
CA LEU A 221 0.24 0.41 -8.21
C LEU A 221 0.86 -0.17 -9.48
N ILE A 222 2.16 0.03 -9.61
CA ILE A 222 2.98 -0.60 -10.64
C ILE A 222 3.78 -1.70 -9.96
N VAL A 223 3.75 -2.91 -10.50
CA VAL A 223 4.54 -4.04 -10.00
C VAL A 223 5.42 -4.58 -11.12
N VAL A 224 6.67 -4.88 -10.81
CA VAL A 224 7.68 -5.26 -11.80
C VAL A 224 8.51 -6.41 -11.29
N GLY A 225 8.78 -7.39 -12.16
CA GLY A 225 9.69 -8.49 -11.88
C GLY A 225 9.22 -9.83 -12.42
N ASP A 226 10.15 -10.77 -12.47
CA ASP A 226 9.94 -12.10 -13.04
C ASP A 226 8.99 -12.98 -12.21
N PHE A 227 8.61 -12.54 -10.99
CA PHE A 227 7.57 -13.19 -10.18
C PHE A 227 6.19 -13.23 -10.90
N LEU A 228 5.97 -12.35 -11.88
CA LEU A 228 4.77 -12.35 -12.73
C LEU A 228 4.81 -13.41 -13.84
N GLY A 229 5.97 -14.04 -14.02
CA GLY A 229 6.18 -15.15 -14.96
C GLY A 229 5.72 -16.49 -14.42
N ARG A 230 6.11 -17.56 -15.10
CA ARG A 230 5.75 -18.95 -14.74
C ARG A 230 6.94 -19.82 -14.37
N CYS A 231 8.17 -19.31 -14.52
CA CYS A 231 9.40 -20.08 -14.27
C CYS A 231 9.90 -19.76 -12.86
N TYR A 232 9.76 -20.69 -11.94
CA TYR A 232 10.28 -20.59 -10.58
C TYR A 232 10.64 -21.99 -10.05
N ALA A 233 11.53 -22.07 -9.08
CA ALA A 233 11.83 -23.31 -8.38
C ALA A 233 10.77 -23.59 -7.31
N ARG A 234 10.43 -24.87 -7.09
CA ARG A 234 9.55 -25.26 -5.97
C ARG A 234 10.21 -24.92 -4.64
N SER A 235 9.40 -24.47 -3.70
CA SER A 235 9.86 -24.31 -2.31
C SER A 235 10.33 -25.65 -1.74
N LYS A 236 11.52 -25.65 -1.16
CA LYS A 236 12.04 -26.85 -0.44
C LYS A 236 11.17 -27.25 0.72
N LEU A 237 10.38 -26.36 1.29
CA LEU A 237 9.46 -26.66 2.40
C LEU A 237 8.44 -27.75 2.04
N TYR A 238 8.08 -27.87 0.76
CA TYR A 238 7.15 -28.91 0.26
C TYR A 238 7.86 -30.08 -0.41
N ASP A 239 9.21 -30.08 -0.47
CA ASP A 239 9.97 -31.18 -1.01
C ASP A 239 9.87 -32.39 -0.06
N PRO A 240 9.43 -33.57 -0.55
CA PRO A 240 9.36 -34.77 0.27
C PRO A 240 10.69 -35.15 0.95
N ALA A 241 11.82 -34.88 0.30
CA ALA A 241 13.14 -35.17 0.82
C ALA A 241 13.67 -34.17 1.86
N PHE A 242 12.95 -33.03 2.06
CA PHE A 242 13.38 -31.98 2.98
C PHE A 242 12.79 -32.17 4.38
N THR A 243 13.66 -32.36 5.38
CA THR A 243 13.26 -32.42 6.80
C THR A 243 12.96 -31.03 7.34
N THR A 244 11.83 -30.89 8.03
CA THR A 244 11.43 -29.69 8.80
C THR A 244 11.27 -30.06 10.27
N GLU A 245 11.00 -29.08 11.13
CA GLU A 245 10.66 -29.33 12.54
C GLU A 245 9.41 -30.22 12.73
N TYR A 246 8.53 -30.28 11.72
CA TYR A 246 7.23 -30.95 11.79
C TYR A 246 7.15 -32.18 10.88
N ARG A 247 8.14 -32.45 10.05
CA ARG A 247 8.13 -33.54 9.07
C ARG A 247 9.53 -34.00 8.76
N GLU A 248 9.78 -35.32 8.91
CA GLU A 248 11.00 -35.95 8.41
C GLU A 248 10.92 -36.10 6.87
N GLY A 249 12.03 -35.79 6.20
CA GLY A 249 12.18 -36.03 4.77
C GLY A 249 12.24 -37.51 4.44
N THR A 250 11.50 -37.95 3.43
CA THR A 250 11.63 -39.32 2.88
C THR A 250 12.77 -39.33 1.89
N LYS A 251 13.69 -40.28 2.03
CA LYS A 251 14.72 -40.52 1.00
C LYS A 251 14.04 -40.96 -0.30
N PRO A 252 14.49 -40.44 -1.48
CA PRO A 252 13.98 -40.90 -2.77
C PRO A 252 14.25 -42.38 -3.01
#